data_7d46431929cf05ff9e6dbcbcf0b1b014
#
_entry.id   7d46431929cf05ff9e6dbcbcf0b1b014
#
_cell.length_a   1.000
_cell.length_b   1.000
_cell.length_c   1.000
_cell.angle_alpha   90.00
_cell.angle_beta   90.00
_cell.angle_gamma   90.00
#
_symmetry.space_group_name_H-M   'P 1'
#
loop_
_entity.id
_entity.type
_entity.pdbx_description
1 polymer ?
#
loop_
_entity_poly.entity_id
_entity_poly.type
_entity_poly.pdbx_seq_one_letter_code
_entity_poly.pdbx_strand_id
1 'polypeptide(L)'
;MKITFSENAWEDYLYWQQKDKKLLKKINLLIKDIQRSPFEGLGNPEQLKYDLSGLWSRRIVREHRLVYNVTDDQVFIYACRYH
;
A
#
# COMPACT_ATOMS: atom_id res chain seq x y z
N MET A 1 10.25 7.49 -9.18
CA MET A 1 10.34 6.58 -8.03
C MET A 1 9.85 5.20 -8.42
N LYS A 2 10.65 4.18 -8.17
CA LYS A 2 10.30 2.81 -8.50
C LYS A 2 9.20 2.30 -7.56
N ILE A 3 8.43 1.34 -8.03
CA ILE A 3 7.44 0.65 -7.21
C ILE A 3 7.86 -0.81 -7.16
N THR A 4 8.09 -1.31 -5.95
CA THR A 4 8.51 -2.69 -5.74
C THR A 4 7.49 -3.39 -4.87
N PHE A 5 7.05 -4.58 -5.27
CA PHE A 5 6.12 -5.38 -4.50
C PHE A 5 6.87 -6.53 -3.84
N SER A 6 6.56 -6.80 -2.59
CA SER A 6 7.00 -8.05 -1.98
C SER A 6 6.23 -9.18 -2.65
N GLU A 7 6.70 -10.40 -2.46
CA GLU A 7 5.98 -11.55 -3.01
C GLU A 7 4.55 -11.60 -2.48
N ASN A 8 4.37 -11.36 -1.20
CA ASN A 8 3.05 -11.33 -0.59
C ASN A 8 2.16 -10.23 -1.17
N ALA A 9 2.71 -9.04 -1.34
CA ALA A 9 1.94 -7.92 -1.90
C ALA A 9 1.54 -8.19 -3.33
N TRP A 10 2.41 -8.82 -4.10
CA TRP A 10 2.11 -9.17 -5.48
C TRP A 10 0.96 -10.16 -5.55
N GLU A 11 0.96 -11.16 -4.65
CA GLU A 11 -0.14 -12.13 -4.56
C GLU A 11 -1.44 -11.42 -4.19
N ASP A 12 -1.37 -10.47 -3.25
CA ASP A 12 -2.54 -9.68 -2.87
C ASP A 12 -3.09 -8.90 -4.06
N TYR A 13 -2.18 -8.28 -4.82
CA TYR A 13 -2.55 -7.47 -5.97
C TYR A 13 -3.25 -8.32 -7.04
N LEU A 14 -2.70 -9.50 -7.31
CA LEU A 14 -3.30 -10.42 -8.28
C LEU A 14 -4.66 -10.92 -7.81
N TYR A 15 -4.81 -11.13 -6.49
CA TYR A 15 -6.08 -11.52 -5.92
C TYR A 15 -7.16 -10.48 -6.24
N TRP A 16 -6.86 -9.20 -6.00
CA TRP A 16 -7.82 -8.14 -6.27
C TRP A 16 -8.10 -7.97 -7.76
N GLN A 17 -7.12 -8.21 -8.59
CA GLN A 17 -7.30 -8.13 -10.04
C GLN A 17 -8.40 -9.08 -10.51
N GLN A 18 -8.53 -10.21 -9.84
CA GLN A 18 -9.56 -11.18 -10.18
C GLN A 18 -10.87 -10.98 -9.43
N LYS A 19 -10.78 -10.57 -8.18
CA LYS A 19 -11.94 -10.56 -7.30
C LYS A 19 -12.68 -9.24 -7.20
N ASP A 20 -11.98 -8.12 -7.32
CA ASP A 20 -12.61 -6.82 -7.09
C ASP A 20 -11.83 -5.71 -7.79
N LYS A 21 -12.26 -5.40 -9.01
CA LYS A 21 -11.56 -4.40 -9.80
C LYS A 21 -11.70 -2.98 -9.27
N LYS A 22 -12.77 -2.71 -8.55
CA LYS A 22 -12.94 -1.38 -7.94
C LYS A 22 -11.90 -1.18 -6.85
N LEU A 23 -11.67 -2.22 -6.08
CA LEU A 23 -10.70 -2.16 -5.01
C LEU A 23 -9.28 -2.06 -5.59
N LEU A 24 -9.04 -2.74 -6.70
CA LEU A 24 -7.77 -2.64 -7.39
C LEU A 24 -7.51 -1.20 -7.85
N LYS A 25 -8.53 -0.54 -8.37
CA LYS A 25 -8.40 0.85 -8.78
C LYS A 25 -8.02 1.73 -7.60
N LYS A 26 -8.63 1.47 -6.44
CA LYS A 26 -8.31 2.22 -5.23
C LYS A 26 -6.85 2.03 -4.84
N ILE A 27 -6.37 0.79 -4.91
CA ILE A 27 -4.98 0.49 -4.60
C ILE A 27 -4.06 1.25 -5.56
N ASN A 28 -4.38 1.26 -6.84
CA ASN A 28 -3.59 1.98 -7.83
C ASN A 28 -3.54 3.47 -7.53
N LEU A 29 -4.67 4.04 -7.11
CA LEU A 29 -4.73 5.45 -6.73
C LEU A 29 -3.86 5.74 -5.51
N LEU A 30 -3.91 4.84 -4.53
CA LEU A 30 -3.09 4.99 -3.33
C LEU A 30 -1.60 4.96 -3.65
N ILE A 31 -1.19 4.04 -4.51
CA ILE A 31 0.21 3.93 -4.90
C ILE A 31 0.68 5.21 -5.60
N LYS A 32 -0.13 5.73 -6.49
CA LYS A 32 0.20 7.00 -7.15
C LYS A 32 0.29 8.15 -6.17
N ASP A 33 -0.62 8.18 -5.20
CA ASP A 33 -0.61 9.23 -4.20
C ASP A 33 0.61 9.12 -3.30
N ILE A 34 1.02 7.90 -2.96
CA ILE A 34 2.23 7.67 -2.18
C ILE A 34 3.46 8.19 -2.92
N GLN A 35 3.54 7.97 -4.22
CA GLN A 35 4.66 8.45 -5.01
C GLN A 35 4.76 9.98 -4.97
N ARG A 36 3.63 10.64 -4.90
CA ARG A 36 3.58 12.10 -4.85
C ARG A 36 3.77 12.64 -3.45
N SER A 37 3.15 12.02 -2.46
CA SER A 37 3.16 12.47 -1.07
C SER A 37 3.23 11.26 -0.15
N PRO A 38 4.43 10.77 0.18
CA PRO A 38 4.58 9.51 0.91
C PRO A 38 3.90 9.43 2.27
N PHE A 39 3.79 10.55 2.97
CA PHE A 39 3.36 10.51 4.36
C PHE A 39 2.07 11.27 4.65
N GLU A 40 1.38 11.73 3.62
CA GLU A 40 0.10 12.39 3.78
C GLU A 40 -0.75 12.17 2.54
N GLY A 41 -2.06 12.33 2.67
CA GLY A 41 -2.95 12.21 1.54
C GLY A 41 -4.01 11.15 1.73
N LEU A 42 -4.36 10.48 0.64
CA LEU A 42 -5.47 9.53 0.60
C LEU A 42 -5.27 8.34 1.53
N GLY A 43 -6.35 7.85 2.10
CA GLY A 43 -6.31 6.63 2.91
C GLY A 43 -5.80 6.81 4.31
N ASN A 44 -5.68 8.05 4.77
CA ASN A 44 -5.26 8.35 6.13
C ASN A 44 -3.95 7.64 6.50
N PRO A 45 -2.82 8.08 5.90
CA PRO A 45 -1.53 7.42 6.18
C PRO A 45 -1.20 7.42 7.67
N GLU A 46 -0.78 6.25 8.15
CA GLU A 46 -0.39 6.07 9.55
C GLU A 46 0.93 5.35 9.61
N GLN A 47 1.79 5.81 10.51
CA GLN A 47 3.04 5.13 10.77
C GLN A 47 2.77 3.96 11.70
N LEU A 48 3.29 2.79 11.35
CA LEU A 48 3.12 1.60 12.17
C LEU A 48 4.16 1.58 13.28
N LYS A 49 3.86 0.86 14.36
CA LYS A 49 4.68 0.87 15.57
C LYS A 49 5.26 -0.51 15.88
N TYR A 50 6.12 -0.55 16.88
CA TYR A 50 6.74 -1.77 17.40
C TYR A 50 7.54 -2.48 16.31
N ASP A 51 7.31 -3.76 16.11
CA ASP A 51 8.05 -4.56 15.15
C ASP A 51 7.90 -4.09 13.70
N LEU A 52 6.85 -3.28 13.45
CA LEU A 52 6.58 -2.76 12.13
C LEU A 52 7.04 -1.32 11.96
N SER A 53 7.86 -0.85 12.88
CA SER A 53 8.43 0.48 12.86
C SER A 53 9.14 0.72 11.52
N GLY A 54 8.91 1.88 10.93
CA GLY A 54 9.46 2.18 9.60
C GLY A 54 8.48 1.91 8.48
N LEU A 55 7.42 1.16 8.76
CA LEU A 55 6.36 0.92 7.78
C LEU A 55 5.20 1.88 8.00
N TRP A 56 4.49 2.11 6.93
CA TRP A 56 3.30 2.96 6.93
C TRP A 56 2.13 2.18 6.37
N SER A 57 0.91 2.60 6.69
CA SER A 57 -0.27 2.00 6.10
C SER A 57 -1.25 3.06 5.65
N ARG A 58 -1.99 2.74 4.60
CA ARG A 58 -3.11 3.55 4.16
C ARG A 58 -4.33 2.65 4.02
N ARG A 59 -5.48 3.17 4.38
CA ARG A 59 -6.71 2.42 4.29
C ARG A 59 -7.14 2.27 2.84
N ILE A 60 -7.43 1.04 2.43
CA ILE A 60 -8.03 0.76 1.13
C ILE A 60 -9.55 0.81 1.31
N VAL A 61 -10.09 -0.13 2.07
CA VAL A 61 -11.48 -0.14 2.54
C VAL A 61 -11.49 -0.93 3.86
N ARG A 62 -12.42 -0.61 4.71
CA ARG A 62 -12.67 -1.36 5.96
C ARG A 62 -11.43 -2.06 6.53
N GLU A 63 -11.39 -3.40 6.43
CA GLU A 63 -10.32 -4.20 7.01
C GLU A 63 -9.08 -4.34 6.14
N HIS A 64 -9.08 -3.71 4.97
CA HIS A 64 -7.94 -3.85 4.06
C HIS A 64 -7.08 -2.59 4.04
N ARG A 65 -5.78 -2.79 4.18
CA ARG A 65 -4.82 -1.70 4.18
C ARG A 65 -3.66 -1.98 3.23
N LEU A 66 -3.10 -0.91 2.72
CA LEU A 66 -1.88 -0.95 1.93
C LEU A 66 -0.73 -0.65 2.87
N VAL A 67 0.16 -1.62 3.07
CA VAL A 67 1.33 -1.44 3.95
C VAL A 67 2.56 -1.23 3.09
N TYR A 68 3.30 -0.17 3.37
CA TYR A 68 4.40 0.24 2.49
C TYR A 68 5.53 0.91 3.26
N ASN A 69 6.65 1.04 2.59
CA ASN A 69 7.79 1.81 3.05
C ASN A 69 8.29 2.65 1.88
N VAL A 70 8.88 3.79 2.15
CA VAL A 70 9.40 4.67 1.12
C VAL A 70 10.85 4.98 1.40
N THR A 71 11.69 4.80 0.39
CA THR A 71 13.07 5.23 0.45
C THR A 71 13.25 6.36 -0.57
N ASP A 72 14.48 6.85 -0.75
CA ASP A 72 14.73 7.95 -1.66
C ASP A 72 14.34 7.64 -3.10
N ASP A 73 14.39 6.37 -3.50
CA ASP A 73 14.18 6.01 -4.89
C ASP A 73 13.07 5.02 -5.16
N GLN A 74 12.37 4.54 -4.13
CA GLN A 74 11.30 3.59 -4.36
C GLN A 74 10.23 3.57 -3.28
N VAL A 75 9.04 3.12 -3.69
CA VAL A 75 7.97 2.72 -2.80
C VAL A 75 7.98 1.21 -2.76
N PHE A 76 8.12 0.64 -1.58
CA PHE A 76 8.10 -0.81 -1.39
C PHE A 76 6.76 -1.19 -0.77
N ILE A 77 5.99 -2.02 -1.49
CA ILE A 77 4.67 -2.46 -1.05
C ILE A 77 4.81 -3.82 -0.39
N TYR A 78 4.47 -3.91 0.89
CA TYR A 78 4.58 -5.14 1.67
C TYR A 78 3.32 -5.96 1.64
N ALA A 79 2.15 -5.32 1.60
CA ALA A 79 0.87 -6.00 1.61
C ALA A 79 -0.20 -5.05 1.13
N CYS A 80 -1.26 -5.57 0.52
CA CYS A 80 -2.42 -4.76 0.16
C CYS A 80 -3.72 -5.54 0.36
N ARG A 81 -3.72 -6.40 1.39
CA ARG A 81 -4.89 -7.17 1.74
C ARG A 81 -4.83 -7.43 3.25
N TYR A 82 -5.93 -7.11 3.96
CA TYR A 82 -6.02 -7.21 5.42
C TYR A 82 -5.11 -6.18 6.12
N HIS A 83 -4.74 -6.46 7.33
CA HIS A 83 -4.02 -5.57 8.23
C HIS A 83 -4.91 -4.43 8.68
#